data_95a384a9d07154361f32bfabc8235b55
#
_entry.id   95a384a9d07154361f32bfabc8235b55
#
_cell.length_a   1.000
_cell.length_b   1.000
_cell.length_c   1.000
_cell.angle_alpha   90.00
_cell.angle_beta   90.00
_cell.angle_gamma   90.00
#
_symmetry.space_group_name_H-M   'P 1'
#
loop_
_entity.id
_entity.type
_entity.pdbx_description
1 polymer ?
#
loop_
_entity_poly.entity_id
_entity_poly.type
_entity_poly.pdbx_seq_one_letter_code
_entity_poly.pdbx_strand_id
1 'polypeptide(L)' 'MDTFTYSYRKDSSNETIGRVLATSLFEARGMISKIKRLDIDLVDSLFKIKKIDDHEQSNKGHTR' A
#
# COMPACT_ATOMS: atom_id res chain seq x y z
N MET A 1 13.09 -5.02 2.51
CA MET A 1 12.02 -4.05 2.29
C MET A 1 10.77 -4.71 1.77
N ASP A 2 9.65 -4.22 2.22
CA ASP A 2 8.37 -4.77 1.80
C ASP A 2 7.69 -3.84 0.82
N THR A 3 6.84 -4.40 -0.02
CA THR A 3 6.04 -3.62 -0.93
C THR A 3 4.67 -3.35 -0.30
N PHE A 4 4.27 -2.10 -0.29
CA PHE A 4 2.96 -1.70 0.21
C PHE A 4 2.20 -1.06 -0.94
N THR A 5 0.94 -1.44 -1.09
CA THR A 5 0.06 -0.82 -2.08
C THR A 5 -0.98 0.01 -1.36
N TYR A 6 -1.52 0.99 -2.05
CA TYR A 6 -2.57 1.80 -1.45
C TYR A 6 -3.67 2.07 -2.46
N SER A 7 -4.87 2.22 -1.94
CA SER A 7 -6.05 2.49 -2.73
C SER A 7 -6.98 3.39 -1.95
N TYR A 8 -7.92 4.02 -2.62
CA TYR A 8 -8.88 4.88 -1.94
C TYR A 8 -9.86 4.04 -1.13
N ARG A 9 -10.11 4.48 0.11
CA ARG A 9 -11.07 3.77 0.96
C ARG A 9 -12.47 3.80 0.38
N LYS A 10 -12.80 4.86 -0.31
CA LYS A 10 -14.14 5.00 -0.88
C LYS A 10 -14.34 4.18 -2.14
N ASP A 11 -13.29 3.69 -2.72
CA ASP A 11 -13.38 2.94 -3.97
C ASP A 11 -13.72 1.50 -3.66
N SER A 12 -14.92 1.09 -3.97
CA SER A 12 -15.36 -0.27 -3.68
C SER A 12 -14.65 -1.31 -4.54
N SER A 13 -14.05 -0.89 -5.64
CA SER A 13 -13.31 -1.83 -6.48
C SER A 13 -11.97 -2.20 -5.89
N ASN A 14 -11.51 -1.45 -4.90
CA ASN A 14 -10.20 -1.67 -4.28
C ASN A 14 -9.05 -1.63 -5.27
N GLU A 15 -9.18 -0.80 -6.26
CA GLU A 15 -8.15 -0.67 -7.27
C GLU A 15 -6.91 -0.02 -6.67
N THR A 16 -5.76 -0.66 -6.87
CA THR A 16 -4.49 -0.11 -6.39
C THR A 16 -4.12 1.11 -7.21
N ILE A 17 -3.88 2.23 -6.54
CA ILE A 17 -3.49 3.46 -7.23
C ILE A 17 -2.00 3.72 -7.15
N GLY A 18 -1.26 2.99 -6.32
CA GLY A 18 0.17 3.17 -6.23
C GLY A 18 0.79 2.18 -5.27
N ARG A 19 2.12 2.18 -5.24
CA ARG A 19 2.85 1.31 -4.32
C ARG A 19 4.12 2.00 -3.87
N VAL A 20 4.60 1.60 -2.69
CA VAL A 20 5.84 2.11 -2.14
C VAL A 20 6.62 0.96 -1.52
N LEU A 21 7.93 1.10 -1.49
CA LEU A 21 8.79 0.16 -0.79
C LEU A 21 9.17 0.77 0.55
N ALA A 22 8.95 0.03 1.61
CA ALA A 22 9.19 0.54 2.95
C ALA A 22 9.53 -0.61 3.88
N THR A 23 10.11 -0.28 5.02
CA THR A 23 10.46 -1.31 6.00
C THR A 23 9.31 -1.59 6.97
N SER A 24 8.31 -0.73 7.00
CA SER A 24 7.18 -0.91 7.89
C SER A 24 5.99 -0.13 7.35
N LEU A 25 4.82 -0.45 7.88
CA LEU A 25 3.61 0.27 7.52
C LEU A 25 3.74 1.76 7.88
N PHE A 26 4.34 2.04 9.02
CA PHE A 26 4.51 3.42 9.45
C PHE A 26 5.33 4.20 8.43
N GLU A 27 6.41 3.61 7.96
CA GLU A 27 7.24 4.25 6.97
C GLU A 27 6.49 4.42 5.65
N ALA A 28 5.72 3.41 5.26
CA ALA A 28 4.93 3.50 4.03
C ALA A 28 3.95 4.66 4.09
N ARG A 29 3.30 4.85 5.24
CA ARG A 29 2.37 5.97 5.41
C ARG A 29 3.07 7.30 5.20
N GLY A 30 4.26 7.44 5.79
CA GLY A 30 5.02 8.66 5.63
C GLY A 30 5.41 8.93 4.18
N MET A 31 5.76 7.89 3.45
CA MET A 31 6.11 8.02 2.05
C MET A 31 4.91 8.47 1.22
N ILE A 32 3.76 7.87 1.46
CA ILE A 32 2.54 8.24 0.74
C ILE A 32 2.16 9.69 1.06
N SER A 33 2.33 10.07 2.32
CA SER A 33 2.08 11.45 2.74
C SER A 33 2.89 12.43 1.90
N LYS A 34 4.16 12.13 1.68
CA LYS A 34 5.01 12.98 0.88
C LYS A 34 4.63 12.97 -0.60
N ILE A 35 4.36 11.80 -1.13
CA ILE A 35 4.02 11.66 -2.54
C ILE A 35 2.75 12.44 -2.87
N LYS A 36 1.76 12.32 -2.00
CA LYS A 36 0.46 12.97 -2.21
C LYS A 36 0.39 14.37 -1.64
N ARG A 37 1.41 14.78 -0.89
CA ARG A 37 1.45 16.08 -0.23
C ARG A 37 0.26 16.30 0.69
N LEU A 38 0.01 15.27 1.51
CA LEU A 38 -1.08 15.28 2.48
C LEU A 38 -0.54 14.98 3.86
N ASP A 39 -1.23 15.48 4.87
CA ASP A 39 -0.90 15.10 6.24
C ASP A 39 -1.14 13.61 6.45
N ILE A 40 -0.38 13.02 7.35
CA ILE A 40 -0.51 11.60 7.63
C ILE A 40 -1.93 11.24 8.05
N ASP A 41 -2.58 12.11 8.83
CA ASP A 41 -3.96 11.86 9.23
C ASP A 41 -4.89 11.75 8.01
N LEU A 42 -4.64 12.58 7.02
CA LEU A 42 -5.43 12.52 5.78
C LEU A 42 -5.12 11.26 5.00
N VAL A 43 -3.87 10.84 4.99
CA VAL A 43 -3.50 9.59 4.33
C VAL A 43 -4.31 8.44 4.91
N ASP A 44 -4.37 8.37 6.25
CA ASP A 44 -5.12 7.30 6.90
C ASP A 44 -6.61 7.37 6.58
N SER A 45 -7.14 8.57 6.46
CA SER A 45 -8.57 8.74 6.19
C SER A 45 -8.95 8.40 4.77
N LEU A 46 -8.06 8.69 3.83
CA LEU A 46 -8.37 8.57 2.41
C LEU A 46 -7.96 7.24 1.80
N PHE A 47 -6.90 6.63 2.31
CA PHE A 47 -6.33 5.46 1.68
C PHE A 47 -6.31 4.23 2.58
N LYS A 48 -6.43 3.08 1.96
CA LYS A 48 -6.13 1.80 2.57
C LYS A 48 -4.75 1.39 2.11
N ILE A 49 -3.90 0.99 3.05
CA ILE A 49 -2.55 0.56 2.73
C ILE A 49 -2.45 -0.91 3.04
N LYS A 50 -1.93 -1.66 2.10
CA LYS A 50 -1.85 -3.11 2.23
C LYS A 50 -0.45 -3.58 1.91
N LYS A 51 0.09 -4.43 2.75
CA LYS A 51 1.38 -5.04 2.49
C LYS A 51 1.21 -6.20 1.54
N ILE A 52 2.05 -6.25 0.51
CA ILE A 52 2.07 -7.36 -0.42
C ILE A 52 3.17 -8.31 -0.01
N ASP A 53 2.82 -9.58 0.12
CA ASP A 53 3.79 -10.61 0.45
C ASP A 53 4.27 -11.25 -0.84
N ASP A 54 5.46 -10.84 -1.28
CA ASP A 54 6.02 -11.37 -2.52
C ASP A 54 6.21 -12.86 -2.48
N HIS A 55 6.53 -13.37 -1.31
CA HIS A 55 6.72 -14.81 -1.16
C HIS A 55 5.43 -15.55 -1.43
N GLU A 56 4.34 -15.03 -0.92
CA GLU A 56 3.03 -15.63 -1.15
C GLU A 56 2.64 -15.57 -2.61
N GLN A 57 2.96 -14.49 -3.27
CA GLN A 57 2.67 -14.36 -4.68
C GLN A 57 3.43 -15.39 -5.50
N SER A 58 4.68 -15.61 -5.13
CA SER A 58 5.47 -16.61 -5.82
C SER A 58 4.86 -17.98 -5.70
N ASN A 59 4.39 -18.31 -4.51
CA ASN A 59 3.77 -19.61 -4.31
C ASN A 59 2.56 -19.79 -5.17
N LYS A 60 1.76 -18.78 -5.28
CA LYS A 60 0.58 -18.87 -6.11
C LYS A 60 0.94 -19.09 -7.56
N GLY A 61 2.00 -18.47 -8.00
CA GLY A 61 2.43 -18.62 -9.36
C GLY A 61 2.89 -20.02 -9.66
N HIS A 62 3.45 -20.70 -8.66
CA HIS A 62 3.90 -22.04 -8.87
C HIS A 62 2.82 -23.06 -8.85
N THR A 63 1.82 -22.83 -8.06
CA THR A 63 0.87 -23.90 -7.86
C THR A 63 -0.03 -24.11 -9.01
N ARG A 64 0.18 -23.55 -9.87
CA ARG A 64 -0.61 -23.85 -10.83
C ARG A 64 -0.40 -24.36 -11.65
#